data_13e7ad8d44b737286337379e84eb2ed4
#
_entry.id   13e7ad8d44b737286337379e84eb2ed4
#
_cell.length_a   1.000
_cell.length_b   1.000
_cell.length_c   1.000
_cell.angle_alpha   90.00
_cell.angle_beta   90.00
_cell.angle_gamma   90.00
#
_symmetry.space_group_name_H-M   'P 1'
#
loop_
_entity.id
_entity.type
_entity.pdbx_description
1 polymer ?
#
loop_
_entity_poly.entity_id
_entity_poly.type
_entity_poly.pdbx_seq_one_letter_code
_entity_poly.pdbx_strand_id
1 'polypeptide(L)'
;MRTPRWAIWLLPCVLLLHNLEEAIFFPRYAPRVLSRLPASVRDWMGPVGPGEIGVALTLATAIPLGFCLWAAARPASRTALRLVLAMWAILLLNAVWHITVALALFGGYAPGVVTATALNLPLSVLVLRRAVDERWLALGSSARG
;
A
#
# COMPACT_ATOMS: atom_id res chain seq x y z
N MET A 1 18.46 16.71 6.30
CA MET A 1 17.33 16.19 7.11
C MET A 1 17.32 14.68 7.04
N ARG A 2 16.85 14.01 8.08
CA ARG A 2 16.75 12.55 8.12
C ARG A 2 15.29 12.18 7.82
N THR A 3 15.09 11.11 7.06
CA THR A 3 13.75 10.53 6.85
C THR A 3 13.07 10.30 8.20
N PRO A 4 11.86 10.79 8.42
CA PRO A 4 11.20 10.61 9.71
C PRO A 4 10.95 9.13 9.96
N ARG A 5 11.58 8.61 11.03
CA ARG A 5 11.53 7.18 11.37
C ARG A 5 10.12 6.63 11.52
N TRP A 6 9.21 7.45 12.04
CA TRP A 6 7.81 7.04 12.19
C TRP A 6 7.13 6.75 10.85
N ALA A 7 7.40 7.54 9.79
CA ALA A 7 6.82 7.32 8.47
C ALA A 7 7.38 6.06 7.78
N ILE A 8 8.64 5.68 8.12
CA ILE A 8 9.24 4.44 7.63
C ILE A 8 8.56 3.24 8.27
N TRP A 9 8.40 3.23 9.61
CA TRP A 9 7.92 2.05 10.34
C TRP A 9 6.41 1.91 10.36
N LEU A 10 5.69 3.01 10.20
CA LEU A 10 4.23 2.97 10.10
C LEU A 10 3.76 2.25 8.83
N LEU A 11 4.49 2.39 7.72
CA LEU A 11 4.13 1.77 6.43
C LEU A 11 4.00 0.24 6.51
N PRO A 12 5.00 -0.54 6.96
CA PRO A 12 4.86 -1.98 7.04
C PRO A 12 3.80 -2.43 8.06
N CYS A 13 3.58 -1.68 9.14
CA CYS A 13 2.51 -2.00 10.10
C CYS A 13 1.12 -1.85 9.46
N VAL A 14 0.90 -0.77 8.74
CA VAL A 14 -0.38 -0.51 8.05
C VAL A 14 -0.63 -1.55 6.96
N LEU A 15 0.40 -1.87 6.15
CA LEU A 15 0.31 -2.90 5.12
C LEU A 15 0.05 -4.28 5.70
N LEU A 16 0.70 -4.63 6.81
CA LEU A 16 0.48 -5.91 7.47
C LEU A 16 -0.98 -6.06 7.92
N LEU A 17 -1.56 -5.02 8.53
CA LEU A 17 -2.95 -5.04 8.98
C LEU A 17 -3.92 -5.12 7.79
N HIS A 18 -3.64 -4.38 6.71
CA HIS A 18 -4.44 -4.42 5.50
C HIS A 18 -4.41 -5.80 4.82
N ASN A 19 -3.22 -6.34 4.61
CA ASN A 19 -3.06 -7.65 3.99
C ASN A 19 -3.59 -8.78 4.88
N LEU A 20 -3.59 -8.59 6.20
CA LEU A 20 -4.23 -9.54 7.14
C LEU A 20 -5.75 -9.55 6.98
N GLU A 21 -6.39 -8.38 6.85
CA GLU A 21 -7.83 -8.32 6.52
C GLU A 21 -8.12 -9.06 5.21
N GLU A 22 -7.33 -8.81 4.17
CA GLU A 22 -7.49 -9.50 2.88
C GLU A 22 -7.28 -11.01 3.03
N ALA A 23 -6.22 -11.46 3.69
CA ALA A 23 -5.94 -12.88 3.90
C ALA A 23 -7.08 -13.63 4.60
N ILE A 24 -7.73 -12.98 5.57
CA ILE A 24 -8.84 -13.58 6.33
C ILE A 24 -10.12 -13.63 5.49
N PHE A 25 -10.44 -12.57 4.78
CA PHE A 25 -11.76 -12.42 4.16
C PHE A 25 -11.77 -12.73 2.66
N PHE A 26 -10.68 -12.50 1.93
CA PHE A 26 -10.64 -12.70 0.48
C PHE A 26 -11.01 -14.12 0.02
N PRO A 27 -10.57 -15.20 0.68
CA PRO A 27 -10.96 -16.56 0.26
C PRO A 27 -12.47 -16.78 0.18
N ARG A 28 -13.23 -16.13 1.06
CA ARG A 28 -14.71 -16.20 1.06
C ARG A 28 -15.34 -15.34 -0.05
N TYR A 29 -14.65 -14.27 -0.45
CA TYR A 29 -15.14 -13.32 -1.45
C TYR A 29 -14.62 -13.61 -2.86
N ALA A 30 -13.55 -14.38 -3.01
CA ALA A 30 -12.92 -14.66 -4.29
C ALA A 30 -13.91 -15.13 -5.38
N PRO A 31 -14.84 -16.09 -5.14
CA PRO A 31 -15.80 -16.49 -6.15
C PRO A 31 -16.70 -15.35 -6.63
N ARG A 32 -17.09 -14.47 -5.69
CA ARG A 32 -17.93 -13.31 -6.00
C ARG A 32 -17.16 -12.21 -6.74
N VAL A 33 -15.89 -12.01 -6.41
CA VAL A 33 -15.00 -11.09 -7.12
C VAL A 33 -14.81 -11.59 -8.55
N LEU A 34 -14.38 -12.83 -8.70
CA LEU A 34 -14.12 -13.44 -10.00
C LEU A 34 -15.36 -13.43 -10.92
N SER A 35 -16.56 -13.68 -10.38
CA SER A 35 -17.79 -13.67 -11.17
C SER A 35 -18.14 -12.28 -11.74
N ARG A 36 -17.60 -11.20 -11.20
CA ARG A 36 -17.84 -9.83 -11.62
C ARG A 36 -16.77 -9.27 -12.56
N LEU A 37 -15.66 -9.98 -12.72
CA LEU A 37 -14.60 -9.59 -13.64
C LEU A 37 -15.00 -9.95 -15.08
N PRO A 38 -14.61 -9.13 -16.09
CA PRO A 38 -14.71 -9.51 -17.50
C PRO A 38 -14.02 -10.85 -17.78
N ALA A 39 -14.56 -11.63 -18.71
CA ALA A 39 -14.01 -12.94 -19.06
C ALA A 39 -12.53 -12.85 -19.44
N SER A 40 -12.16 -11.86 -20.25
CA SER A 40 -10.76 -11.62 -20.65
C SER A 40 -9.80 -11.42 -19.47
N VAL A 41 -10.27 -10.79 -18.40
CA VAL A 41 -9.47 -10.58 -17.19
C VAL A 41 -9.34 -11.89 -16.40
N ARG A 42 -10.44 -12.64 -16.27
CA ARG A 42 -10.42 -13.94 -15.58
C ARG A 42 -9.50 -14.94 -16.30
N ASP A 43 -9.59 -14.99 -17.63
CA ASP A 43 -8.79 -15.89 -18.46
C ASP A 43 -7.29 -15.54 -18.36
N TRP A 44 -6.98 -14.24 -18.31
CA TRP A 44 -5.61 -13.77 -18.12
C TRP A 44 -5.07 -14.07 -16.72
N MET A 45 -5.89 -13.93 -15.68
CA MET A 45 -5.48 -14.21 -14.29
C MET A 45 -5.26 -15.71 -14.04
N GLY A 46 -5.92 -16.57 -14.84
CA GLY A 46 -5.92 -18.00 -14.57
C GLY A 46 -6.63 -18.39 -13.27
N PRO A 47 -6.43 -19.62 -12.80
CA PRO A 47 -6.99 -20.08 -11.53
C PRO A 47 -6.35 -19.35 -10.36
N VAL A 48 -7.15 -18.60 -9.60
CA VAL A 48 -6.70 -17.90 -8.39
C VAL A 48 -7.18 -18.68 -7.17
N GLY A 49 -6.27 -19.38 -6.54
CA GLY A 49 -6.51 -20.12 -5.30
C GLY A 49 -5.94 -19.43 -4.06
N PRO A 50 -6.17 -20.00 -2.87
CA PRO A 50 -5.64 -19.46 -1.62
C PRO A 50 -4.09 -19.35 -1.60
N GLY A 51 -3.40 -20.24 -2.31
CA GLY A 51 -1.95 -20.23 -2.41
C GLY A 51 -1.42 -19.01 -3.14
N GLU A 52 -1.96 -18.72 -4.32
CA GLU A 52 -1.60 -17.56 -5.13
C GLU A 52 -1.87 -16.25 -4.40
N ILE A 53 -3.02 -16.17 -3.72
CA ILE A 53 -3.36 -15.02 -2.88
C ILE A 53 -2.35 -14.86 -1.75
N GLY A 54 -2.03 -15.95 -1.04
CA GLY A 54 -1.04 -15.94 0.04
C GLY A 54 0.32 -15.46 -0.41
N VAL A 55 0.81 -15.93 -1.56
CA VAL A 55 2.07 -15.48 -2.16
C VAL A 55 2.00 -13.99 -2.51
N ALA A 56 0.94 -13.55 -3.16
CA ALA A 56 0.78 -12.15 -3.56
C ALA A 56 0.77 -11.20 -2.33
N LEU A 57 0.02 -11.54 -1.28
CA LEU A 57 -0.03 -10.74 -0.05
C LEU A 57 1.29 -10.76 0.72
N THR A 58 2.01 -11.90 0.71
CA THR A 58 3.34 -12.00 1.29
C THR A 58 4.32 -11.07 0.58
N LEU A 59 4.35 -11.08 -0.75
CA LEU A 59 5.20 -10.18 -1.54
C LEU A 59 4.79 -8.72 -1.36
N ALA A 60 3.49 -8.43 -1.34
CA ALA A 60 2.96 -7.09 -1.10
C ALA A 60 3.34 -6.53 0.29
N THR A 61 3.67 -7.39 1.25
CA THR A 61 4.18 -7.00 2.56
C THR A 61 5.71 -6.97 2.60
N ALA A 62 6.36 -8.00 2.08
CA ALA A 62 7.81 -8.19 2.21
C ALA A 62 8.61 -7.15 1.40
N ILE A 63 8.15 -6.80 0.19
CA ILE A 63 8.85 -5.83 -0.66
C ILE A 63 8.88 -4.43 -0.02
N PRO A 64 7.74 -3.84 0.42
CA PRO A 64 7.76 -2.55 1.13
C PRO A 64 8.55 -2.60 2.44
N LEU A 65 8.49 -3.71 3.19
CA LEU A 65 9.32 -3.90 4.38
C LEU A 65 10.80 -3.84 4.04
N GLY A 66 11.24 -4.49 2.96
CA GLY A 66 12.62 -4.41 2.47
C GLY A 66 13.06 -2.96 2.18
N PHE A 67 12.20 -2.16 1.53
CA PHE A 67 12.48 -0.75 1.30
C PHE A 67 12.52 0.07 2.61
N CYS A 68 11.66 -0.24 3.57
CA CYS A 68 11.69 0.41 4.88
C CYS A 68 12.96 0.08 5.66
N LEU A 69 13.40 -1.18 5.66
CA LEU A 69 14.65 -1.61 6.27
C LEU A 69 15.86 -0.91 5.62
N TRP A 70 15.86 -0.83 4.29
CA TRP A 70 16.90 -0.10 3.57
C TRP A 70 16.90 1.40 3.91
N ALA A 71 15.74 2.05 3.97
CA ALA A 71 15.60 3.45 4.35
C ALA A 71 16.04 3.69 5.80
N ALA A 72 15.72 2.78 6.70
CA ALA A 72 16.15 2.86 8.11
C ALA A 72 17.67 2.72 8.26
N ALA A 73 18.30 1.84 7.46
CA ALA A 73 19.76 1.67 7.44
C ALA A 73 20.49 2.83 6.77
N ARG A 74 19.83 3.59 5.90
CA ARG A 74 20.43 4.71 5.14
C ARG A 74 19.59 5.98 5.25
N PRO A 75 19.47 6.58 6.44
CA PRO A 75 18.54 7.69 6.70
C PRO A 75 18.84 8.98 5.92
N ALA A 76 20.05 9.12 5.37
CA ALA A 76 20.44 10.25 4.52
C ALA A 76 20.20 9.99 3.01
N SER A 77 19.76 8.79 2.63
CA SER A 77 19.54 8.43 1.22
C SER A 77 18.25 9.04 0.69
N ARG A 78 18.36 9.91 -0.30
CA ARG A 78 17.20 10.47 -1.02
C ARG A 78 16.43 9.41 -1.81
N THR A 79 17.14 8.44 -2.36
CA THR A 79 16.51 7.34 -3.11
C THR A 79 15.65 6.48 -2.18
N ALA A 80 16.17 6.16 -0.99
CA ALA A 80 15.40 5.43 0.01
C ALA A 80 14.15 6.20 0.45
N LEU A 81 14.28 7.51 0.70
CA LEU A 81 13.12 8.36 1.02
C LEU A 81 12.09 8.40 -0.12
N ARG A 82 12.53 8.56 -1.36
CA ARG A 82 11.63 8.55 -2.53
C ARG A 82 10.86 7.24 -2.65
N LEU A 83 11.51 6.11 -2.40
CA LEU A 83 10.86 4.80 -2.43
C LEU A 83 9.82 4.65 -1.32
N VAL A 84 10.12 5.09 -0.10
CA VAL A 84 9.13 5.09 1.00
C VAL A 84 7.93 5.98 0.66
N LEU A 85 8.16 7.16 0.10
CA LEU A 85 7.06 8.04 -0.32
C LEU A 85 6.26 7.46 -1.49
N ALA A 86 6.94 6.81 -2.44
CA ALA A 86 6.26 6.10 -3.53
C ALA A 86 5.37 4.96 -2.99
N MET A 87 5.83 4.21 -1.98
CA MET A 87 5.01 3.18 -1.34
C MET A 87 3.79 3.78 -0.64
N TRP A 88 3.92 4.93 0.04
CA TRP A 88 2.78 5.64 0.60
C TRP A 88 1.78 6.13 -0.46
N ALA A 89 2.27 6.59 -1.61
CA ALA A 89 1.42 6.96 -2.74
C ALA A 89 0.69 5.75 -3.34
N ILE A 90 1.38 4.62 -3.49
CA ILE A 90 0.77 3.35 -3.92
C ILE A 90 -0.30 2.90 -2.92
N LEU A 91 -0.03 3.02 -1.62
CA LEU A 91 -0.99 2.66 -0.57
C LEU A 91 -2.23 3.56 -0.59
N LEU A 92 -2.07 4.85 -0.92
CA LEU A 92 -3.19 5.77 -1.14
C LEU A 92 -4.05 5.34 -2.34
N LEU A 93 -3.42 5.00 -3.46
CA LEU A 93 -4.13 4.51 -4.66
C LEU A 93 -4.84 3.17 -4.38
N ASN A 94 -4.19 2.27 -3.66
CA ASN A 94 -4.78 1.03 -3.19
C ASN A 94 -6.02 1.28 -2.33
N ALA A 95 -5.96 2.23 -1.40
CA ALA A 95 -7.11 2.59 -0.57
C ALA A 95 -8.30 3.09 -1.41
N VAL A 96 -8.05 3.99 -2.37
CA VAL A 96 -9.07 4.49 -3.29
C VAL A 96 -9.67 3.35 -4.10
N TRP A 97 -8.82 2.43 -4.58
CA TRP A 97 -9.26 1.24 -5.31
C TRP A 97 -10.21 0.36 -4.49
N HIS A 98 -9.82 -0.01 -3.25
CA HIS A 98 -10.66 -0.84 -2.37
C HIS A 98 -12.01 -0.19 -2.07
N ILE A 99 -12.03 1.10 -1.77
CA ILE A 99 -13.25 1.85 -1.51
C ILE A 99 -14.14 1.86 -2.77
N THR A 100 -13.56 2.15 -3.92
CA THR A 100 -14.30 2.17 -5.20
C THR A 100 -14.89 0.81 -5.52
N VAL A 101 -14.12 -0.26 -5.41
CA VAL A 101 -14.56 -1.64 -5.67
C VAL A 101 -15.66 -2.04 -4.68
N ALA A 102 -15.48 -1.75 -3.39
CA ALA A 102 -16.48 -2.06 -2.37
C ALA A 102 -17.82 -1.39 -2.67
N LEU A 103 -17.81 -0.12 -3.05
CA LEU A 103 -19.04 0.63 -3.35
C LEU A 103 -19.65 0.22 -4.71
N ALA A 104 -18.83 0.19 -5.77
CA ALA A 104 -19.33 -0.01 -7.13
C ALA A 104 -19.76 -1.45 -7.41
N LEU A 105 -19.03 -2.44 -6.87
CA LEU A 105 -19.25 -3.85 -7.23
C LEU A 105 -19.95 -4.66 -6.11
N PHE A 106 -19.80 -4.25 -4.84
CA PHE A 106 -20.28 -5.05 -3.71
C PHE A 106 -21.35 -4.35 -2.87
N GLY A 107 -21.64 -3.06 -3.13
CA GLY A 107 -22.66 -2.29 -2.41
C GLY A 107 -22.29 -2.03 -0.95
N GLY A 108 -21.00 -2.02 -0.63
CA GLY A 108 -20.51 -1.71 0.71
C GLY A 108 -19.20 -2.41 1.07
N TYR A 109 -19.25 -3.66 1.52
CA TYR A 109 -18.04 -4.35 1.99
C TYR A 109 -17.36 -5.18 0.88
N ALA A 110 -16.04 -5.02 0.80
CA ALA A 110 -15.13 -5.94 0.11
C ALA A 110 -13.87 -6.13 0.98
N PRO A 111 -13.13 -7.26 0.86
CA PRO A 111 -11.91 -7.48 1.61
C PRO A 111 -10.92 -6.32 1.44
N GLY A 112 -10.32 -5.89 2.54
CA GLY A 112 -9.39 -4.76 2.58
C GLY A 112 -10.04 -3.39 2.72
N VAL A 113 -11.37 -3.21 2.56
CA VAL A 113 -12.02 -1.90 2.59
C VAL A 113 -12.02 -1.25 3.97
N VAL A 114 -12.09 -2.03 5.05
CA VAL A 114 -12.10 -1.46 6.41
C VAL A 114 -10.74 -0.82 6.72
N THR A 115 -9.67 -1.56 6.53
CA THR A 115 -8.31 -1.04 6.75
C THR A 115 -7.94 0.00 5.70
N ALA A 116 -8.41 -0.12 4.45
CA ALA A 116 -8.23 0.90 3.43
C ALA A 116 -8.81 2.24 3.87
N THR A 117 -10.04 2.24 4.40
CA THR A 117 -10.73 3.46 4.83
C THR A 117 -10.20 3.99 6.16
N ALA A 118 -9.96 3.10 7.14
CA ALA A 118 -9.60 3.50 8.50
C ALA A 118 -8.11 3.81 8.67
N LEU A 119 -7.24 3.17 7.89
CA LEU A 119 -5.79 3.27 8.05
C LEU A 119 -5.09 3.78 6.78
N ASN A 120 -5.23 3.06 5.63
CA ASN A 120 -4.43 3.36 4.45
C ASN A 120 -4.70 4.78 3.94
N LEU A 121 -5.96 5.15 3.76
CA LEU A 121 -6.35 6.46 3.25
C LEU A 121 -5.87 7.62 4.17
N PRO A 122 -6.28 7.68 5.45
CA PRO A 122 -5.92 8.82 6.29
C PRO A 122 -4.40 8.91 6.57
N LEU A 123 -3.72 7.79 6.78
CA LEU A 123 -2.29 7.80 7.06
C LEU A 123 -1.46 8.13 5.83
N SER A 124 -1.84 7.63 4.65
CA SER A 124 -1.16 8.01 3.39
C SER A 124 -1.31 9.51 3.12
N VAL A 125 -2.52 10.05 3.28
CA VAL A 125 -2.75 11.50 3.12
C VAL A 125 -1.91 12.29 4.12
N LEU A 126 -1.88 11.88 5.38
CA LEU A 126 -1.08 12.54 6.43
C LEU A 126 0.41 12.56 6.09
N VAL A 127 0.97 11.39 5.72
CA VAL A 127 2.40 11.27 5.42
C VAL A 127 2.77 12.08 4.18
N LEU A 128 1.99 11.96 3.11
CA LEU A 128 2.27 12.66 1.85
C LEU A 128 2.13 14.18 1.99
N ARG A 129 1.11 14.67 2.73
CA ARG A 129 0.99 16.10 3.05
C ARG A 129 2.19 16.60 3.84
N ARG A 130 2.58 15.92 4.92
CA ARG A 130 3.77 16.30 5.68
C ARG A 130 5.04 16.29 4.84
N ALA A 131 5.19 15.31 3.95
CA ALA A 131 6.34 15.26 3.05
C ALA A 131 6.43 16.49 2.13
N VAL A 132 5.28 17.01 1.68
CA VAL A 132 5.20 18.25 0.89
C VAL A 132 5.45 19.47 1.77
N ASP A 133 4.71 19.61 2.88
CA ASP A 133 4.75 20.79 3.76
C ASP A 133 6.15 20.98 4.39
N GLU A 134 6.75 19.89 4.86
CA GLU A 134 8.09 19.88 5.47
C GLU A 134 9.21 19.76 4.41
N ARG A 135 8.87 19.74 3.12
CA ARG A 135 9.81 19.69 1.98
C ARG A 135 10.84 18.57 2.10
N TRP A 136 10.43 17.36 2.46
CA TRP A 136 11.36 16.24 2.68
C TRP A 136 12.26 15.92 1.49
N LEU A 137 11.84 16.26 0.27
CA LEU A 137 12.62 16.05 -0.96
C LEU A 137 13.40 17.29 -1.44
N ALA A 138 13.13 18.48 -0.88
CA ALA A 138 13.62 19.75 -1.43
C ALA A 138 15.08 20.11 -1.05
N LEU A 139 15.76 19.35 -0.20
CA LEU A 139 17.05 19.74 0.35
C LEU A 139 18.23 19.28 -0.50
N GLY A 140 18.77 20.23 -1.26
CA GLY A 140 20.01 20.02 -2.01
C GLY A 140 20.36 21.05 -3.06
N SER A 141 19.69 22.21 -3.11
CA SER A 141 20.10 23.31 -4.02
C SER A 141 20.99 24.37 -3.35
N SER A 142 21.22 24.32 -2.03
CA SER A 142 21.96 25.35 -1.30
C SER A 142 23.43 25.04 -1.02
N ALA A 143 24.03 24.02 -1.62
CA ALA A 143 25.44 23.71 -1.43
C ALA A 143 26.28 23.87 -2.71
N ARG A 144 25.94 24.84 -3.54
CA ARG A 144 26.83 25.36 -4.60
C ARG A 144 26.71 26.88 -4.60
N GLY A 145 27.41 27.50 -3.72
CA GLY A 145 27.77 28.88 -3.68
C GLY A 145 29.21 28.95 -3.21
#